data_ab9cc4bc8bd3604db40eed9b05a7f916
#
_entry.id   ab9cc4bc8bd3604db40eed9b05a7f916
#
_cell.length_a   1.000
_cell.length_b   1.000
_cell.length_c   1.000
_cell.angle_alpha   90.00
_cell.angle_beta   90.00
_cell.angle_gamma   90.00
#
_symmetry.space_group_name_H-M   'P 1'
#
loop_
_entity.id
_entity.type
_entity.pdbx_description
1 polymer ?
#
loop_
_entity_poly.entity_id
_entity_poly.type
_entity_poly.pdbx_seq_one_letter_code
_entity_poly.pdbx_strand_id
1 'polypeptide(L)'
;MMNNNTTGAVRLSVILPANNEAALIGGCLSAILDSDWDGLGLQVIVVANGCSDDTAARAQAMVEPFSDRGWQLDILDLPSGGKLGALNAGDATAKGAMRVYLDADVTVSRGLLWQLANALDSTAPRYASGAVTITAKGWVSRAYARIWRQVPFMAECVPGCGVFAVNAAGRARWETFPDIISDDTFVRLSFTPNERIGVAASYEWPIAEGWSNLVTVRRRQDVGVDEIGHKFPELLANDDKPDFGIGRKLGIALRDPIGFAVYSGVALTSKLTRKRSSGWSRGR
;
A
#
# COMPACT_ATOMS: atom_id res chain seq x y z
N MET A 1 37.34 10.04 25.36
CA MET A 1 36.31 10.53 24.44
C MET A 1 36.32 9.61 23.25
N MET A 2 35.45 8.58 23.24
CA MET A 2 35.31 7.66 22.10
C MET A 2 34.12 8.13 21.30
N ASN A 3 34.37 8.68 20.11
CA ASN A 3 33.36 8.96 19.12
C ASN A 3 32.86 7.62 18.55
N ASN A 4 31.82 7.06 19.14
CA ASN A 4 31.08 5.97 18.52
C ASN A 4 30.08 6.53 17.52
N ASN A 5 30.58 6.92 16.34
CA ASN A 5 29.78 7.17 15.17
C ASN A 5 29.50 5.83 14.44
N THR A 6 28.84 4.90 15.13
CA THR A 6 28.23 3.74 14.47
C THR A 6 26.90 4.19 13.88
N THR A 7 26.92 4.79 12.70
CA THR A 7 25.78 4.76 11.81
C THR A 7 25.51 3.29 11.48
N GLY A 8 24.64 2.67 12.27
CA GLY A 8 24.24 1.27 12.06
C GLY A 8 23.71 1.12 10.63
N ALA A 9 24.04 0.00 9.98
CA ALA A 9 23.55 -0.29 8.64
C ALA A 9 22.01 -0.18 8.59
N VAL A 10 21.46 0.47 7.56
CA VAL A 10 20.01 0.59 7.38
C VAL A 10 19.43 -0.81 7.17
N ARG A 11 18.52 -1.21 8.07
CA ARG A 11 17.86 -2.53 8.01
C ARG A 11 16.58 -2.47 7.18
N LEU A 12 15.81 -1.40 7.34
CA LEU A 12 14.49 -1.21 6.73
C LEU A 12 14.42 0.14 6.02
N SER A 13 14.00 0.14 4.76
CA SER A 13 13.64 1.35 4.02
C SER A 13 12.15 1.38 3.77
N VAL A 14 11.47 2.49 4.15
CA VAL A 14 10.05 2.76 3.87
C VAL A 14 9.97 3.74 2.72
N ILE A 15 9.33 3.33 1.62
CA ILE A 15 9.21 4.11 0.39
C ILE A 15 7.78 4.63 0.28
N LEU A 16 7.61 5.96 0.27
CA LEU A 16 6.33 6.66 0.21
C LEU A 16 6.21 7.46 -1.10
N PRO A 17 5.58 6.93 -2.14
CA PRO A 17 5.21 7.73 -3.29
C PRO A 17 4.08 8.70 -2.91
N ALA A 18 4.29 9.99 -3.11
CA ALA A 18 3.32 11.03 -2.77
C ALA A 18 3.11 11.98 -3.97
N ASN A 19 1.84 12.27 -4.28
CA ASN A 19 1.50 13.28 -5.28
C ASN A 19 0.31 14.10 -4.81
N ASN A 20 0.50 15.38 -4.46
CA ASN A 20 -0.51 16.26 -3.87
C ASN A 20 -1.18 15.65 -2.62
N GLU A 21 -0.37 15.25 -1.64
CA GLU A 21 -0.77 14.66 -0.38
C GLU A 21 -0.50 15.59 0.82
N ALA A 22 -0.40 16.90 0.60
CA ALA A 22 -0.11 17.88 1.66
C ALA A 22 -1.03 17.76 2.89
N ALA A 23 -2.29 17.36 2.69
CA ALA A 23 -3.23 17.18 3.80
C ALA A 23 -2.97 15.92 4.65
N LEU A 24 -2.27 14.92 4.12
CA LEU A 24 -2.17 13.57 4.72
C LEU A 24 -0.74 13.17 5.07
N ILE A 25 0.26 13.62 4.30
CA ILE A 25 1.65 13.20 4.45
C ILE A 25 2.20 13.43 5.87
N GLY A 26 1.83 14.53 6.52
CA GLY A 26 2.25 14.82 7.90
C GLY A 26 1.73 13.78 8.89
N GLY A 27 0.47 13.35 8.77
CA GLY A 27 -0.12 12.30 9.61
C GLY A 27 0.51 10.94 9.36
N CYS A 28 0.79 10.59 8.09
CA CYS A 28 1.48 9.36 7.72
C CYS A 28 2.89 9.32 8.34
N LEU A 29 3.68 10.39 8.18
CA LEU A 29 5.04 10.48 8.73
C LEU A 29 5.04 10.48 10.26
N SER A 30 4.08 11.15 10.91
CA SER A 30 3.94 11.12 12.38
C SER A 30 3.65 9.71 12.88
N ALA A 31 2.78 8.94 12.20
CA ALA A 31 2.50 7.56 12.57
C ALA A 31 3.73 6.64 12.43
N ILE A 32 4.59 6.88 11.44
CA ILE A 32 5.87 6.19 11.32
C ILE A 32 6.79 6.61 12.48
N LEU A 33 6.88 7.90 12.77
CA LEU A 33 7.72 8.44 13.86
C LEU A 33 7.31 7.89 15.23
N ASP A 34 6.02 7.64 15.44
CA ASP A 34 5.47 7.05 16.68
C ASP A 34 5.64 5.52 16.76
N SER A 35 6.23 4.87 15.74
CA SER A 35 6.41 3.41 15.74
C SER A 35 7.32 2.93 16.86
N ASP A 36 7.03 1.73 17.38
CA ASP A 36 7.84 1.01 18.38
C ASP A 36 9.08 0.36 17.72
N TRP A 37 9.71 1.08 16.80
CA TRP A 37 10.96 0.65 16.17
C TRP A 37 12.12 0.99 17.09
N ASP A 38 12.71 -0.02 17.70
CA ASP A 38 13.86 0.09 18.60
C ASP A 38 15.20 -0.17 17.90
N GLY A 39 15.14 -0.61 16.63
CA GLY A 39 16.30 -0.88 15.81
C GLY A 39 16.95 0.39 15.27
N LEU A 40 18.27 0.45 15.29
CA LEU A 40 19.03 1.39 14.47
C LEU A 40 18.80 1.07 12.99
N GLY A 41 18.85 2.10 12.13
CA GLY A 41 18.82 1.89 10.69
C GLY A 41 17.42 1.82 10.08
N LEU A 42 16.50 2.69 10.48
CA LEU A 42 15.29 3.01 9.72
C LEU A 42 15.57 4.17 8.76
N GLN A 43 15.24 3.97 7.50
CA GLN A 43 15.23 4.99 6.46
C GLN A 43 13.80 5.16 5.94
N VAL A 44 13.33 6.38 5.84
CA VAL A 44 12.07 6.74 5.19
C VAL A 44 12.38 7.59 3.96
N ILE A 45 11.77 7.29 2.83
CA ILE A 45 12.01 7.95 1.55
C ILE A 45 10.67 8.45 1.03
N VAL A 46 10.42 9.73 1.15
CA VAL A 46 9.25 10.38 0.54
C VAL A 46 9.62 10.79 -0.88
N VAL A 47 8.88 10.26 -1.84
CA VAL A 47 9.04 10.67 -3.25
C VAL A 47 7.85 11.55 -3.63
N ALA A 48 8.03 12.87 -3.48
CA ALA A 48 7.10 13.88 -3.95
C ALA A 48 7.17 13.92 -5.48
N ASN A 49 6.10 13.50 -6.15
CA ASN A 49 6.14 13.19 -7.57
C ASN A 49 5.15 14.06 -8.36
N GLY A 50 5.64 15.10 -9.00
CA GLY A 50 4.84 16.07 -9.75
C GLY A 50 3.80 16.77 -8.85
N CYS A 51 4.20 17.14 -7.63
CA CYS A 51 3.35 17.86 -6.71
C CYS A 51 3.18 19.32 -7.12
N SER A 52 1.95 19.83 -7.01
CA SER A 52 1.62 21.25 -7.17
C SER A 52 1.18 21.91 -5.85
N ASP A 53 1.19 21.13 -4.76
CA ASP A 53 0.87 21.58 -3.40
C ASP A 53 2.10 21.49 -2.47
N ASP A 54 1.93 21.76 -1.19
CA ASP A 54 3.00 21.79 -0.19
C ASP A 54 3.48 20.42 0.29
N THR A 55 3.22 19.31 -0.45
CA THR A 55 3.57 17.95 -0.03
C THR A 55 5.04 17.82 0.34
N ALA A 56 5.96 18.24 -0.55
CA ALA A 56 7.40 18.17 -0.31
C ALA A 56 7.83 19.02 0.89
N ALA A 57 7.31 20.24 1.01
CA ALA A 57 7.64 21.15 2.12
C ALA A 57 7.17 20.59 3.48
N ARG A 58 5.99 19.97 3.53
CA ARG A 58 5.47 19.32 4.75
C ARG A 58 6.28 18.08 5.13
N ALA A 59 6.73 17.29 4.15
CA ALA A 59 7.64 16.18 4.40
C ALA A 59 9.00 16.67 4.91
N GLN A 60 9.54 17.76 4.33
CA GLN A 60 10.80 18.36 4.74
C GLN A 60 10.79 18.85 6.20
N ALA A 61 9.65 19.36 6.68
CA ALA A 61 9.49 19.79 8.06
C ALA A 61 9.60 18.63 9.08
N MET A 62 9.52 17.38 8.65
CA MET A 62 9.65 16.20 9.50
C MET A 62 11.09 15.66 9.59
N VAL A 63 12.04 16.21 8.83
CA VAL A 63 13.44 15.69 8.80
C VAL A 63 14.11 15.78 10.16
N GLU A 64 14.00 16.90 10.85
CA GLU A 64 14.57 17.08 12.20
C GLU A 64 13.97 16.10 13.22
N PRO A 65 12.65 15.94 13.38
CA PRO A 65 12.04 14.92 14.24
C PRO A 65 12.52 13.48 13.96
N PHE A 66 12.74 13.11 12.71
CA PHE A 66 13.28 11.78 12.37
C PHE A 66 14.76 11.67 12.76
N SER A 67 15.55 12.72 12.53
CA SER A 67 16.96 12.78 12.92
C SER A 67 17.15 12.68 14.43
N ASP A 68 16.28 13.31 15.22
CA ASP A 68 16.29 13.23 16.70
C ASP A 68 16.09 11.80 17.21
N ARG A 69 15.37 10.96 16.44
CA ARG A 69 15.24 9.52 16.72
C ARG A 69 16.39 8.68 16.16
N GLY A 70 17.37 9.29 15.51
CA GLY A 70 18.45 8.58 14.84
C GLY A 70 18.02 7.87 13.56
N TRP A 71 16.90 8.29 12.95
CA TRP A 71 16.35 7.74 11.71
C TRP A 71 16.62 8.69 10.54
N GLN A 72 16.70 8.13 9.35
CA GLN A 72 16.92 8.91 8.12
C GLN A 72 15.58 9.20 7.44
N LEU A 73 15.33 10.47 7.09
CA LEU A 73 14.21 10.86 6.22
C LEU A 73 14.77 11.55 4.99
N ASP A 74 14.62 10.91 3.83
CA ASP A 74 15.04 11.44 2.53
C ASP A 74 13.83 11.97 1.77
N ILE A 75 13.93 13.16 1.19
CA ILE A 75 12.88 13.75 0.36
C ILE A 75 13.40 13.85 -1.07
N LEU A 76 12.74 13.16 -1.99
CA LEU A 76 12.95 13.26 -3.42
C LEU A 76 11.81 14.09 -4.02
N ASP A 77 12.11 15.23 -4.58
CA ASP A 77 11.13 16.07 -5.27
C ASP A 77 11.31 15.92 -6.79
N LEU A 78 10.40 15.18 -7.42
CA LEU A 78 10.46 14.87 -8.84
C LEU A 78 9.45 15.73 -9.60
N PRO A 79 9.83 16.37 -10.70
CA PRO A 79 8.95 17.27 -11.46
C PRO A 79 7.78 16.54 -12.12
N SER A 80 7.95 15.26 -12.45
CA SER A 80 6.91 14.42 -13.05
C SER A 80 7.34 12.94 -12.98
N GLY A 81 6.40 12.00 -13.18
CA GLY A 81 6.82 10.59 -13.31
C GLY A 81 5.76 9.52 -12.99
N GLY A 82 4.63 9.85 -12.41
CA GLY A 82 3.62 8.86 -11.98
C GLY A 82 4.08 7.97 -10.82
N LYS A 83 3.17 7.15 -10.27
CA LYS A 83 3.43 6.32 -9.08
C LYS A 83 4.61 5.37 -9.26
N LEU A 84 4.72 4.72 -10.42
CA LEU A 84 5.76 3.73 -10.68
C LEU A 84 7.15 4.38 -10.80
N GLY A 85 7.25 5.56 -11.41
CA GLY A 85 8.47 6.35 -11.41
C GLY A 85 8.93 6.72 -9.99
N ALA A 86 7.97 7.09 -9.13
CA ALA A 86 8.25 7.38 -7.73
C ALA A 86 8.72 6.13 -6.97
N LEU A 87 8.08 4.97 -7.18
CA LEU A 87 8.50 3.71 -6.57
C LEU A 87 9.92 3.31 -7.01
N ASN A 88 10.23 3.44 -8.30
CA ASN A 88 11.56 3.14 -8.83
C ASN A 88 12.63 4.09 -8.28
N ALA A 89 12.34 5.38 -8.17
CA ALA A 89 13.27 6.36 -7.58
C ALA A 89 13.50 6.09 -6.08
N GLY A 90 12.45 5.75 -5.35
CA GLY A 90 12.55 5.34 -3.95
C GLY A 90 13.38 4.07 -3.78
N ASP A 91 13.16 3.06 -4.62
CA ASP A 91 13.95 1.82 -4.63
C ASP A 91 15.44 2.04 -4.90
N ALA A 92 15.75 2.93 -5.84
CA ALA A 92 17.14 3.29 -6.16
C ALA A 92 17.85 4.00 -4.99
N THR A 93 17.08 4.69 -4.14
CA THR A 93 17.58 5.42 -2.96
C THR A 93 17.63 4.53 -1.70
N ALA A 94 16.85 3.44 -1.68
CA ALA A 94 16.69 2.57 -0.53
C ALA A 94 18.00 1.83 -0.20
N LYS A 95 18.45 1.97 1.05
CA LYS A 95 19.67 1.33 1.60
C LYS A 95 19.37 0.05 2.36
N GLY A 96 18.13 -0.11 2.85
CA GLY A 96 17.71 -1.28 3.63
C GLY A 96 17.58 -2.54 2.78
N ALA A 97 17.97 -3.69 3.36
CA ALA A 97 17.75 -4.99 2.76
C ALA A 97 16.25 -5.36 2.69
N MET A 98 15.45 -4.79 3.57
CA MET A 98 14.00 -4.91 3.59
C MET A 98 13.37 -3.60 3.10
N ARG A 99 12.32 -3.69 2.31
CA ARG A 99 11.59 -2.54 1.78
C ARG A 99 10.12 -2.62 2.13
N VAL A 100 9.58 -1.54 2.65
CA VAL A 100 8.14 -1.31 2.84
C VAL A 100 7.70 -0.28 1.80
N TYR A 101 6.68 -0.58 1.03
CA TYR A 101 6.01 0.35 0.13
C TYR A 101 4.72 0.78 0.82
N LEU A 102 4.59 2.08 1.05
CA LEU A 102 3.54 2.67 1.87
C LEU A 102 2.88 3.83 1.14
N ASP A 103 1.56 3.76 0.94
CA ASP A 103 0.82 4.89 0.38
C ASP A 103 0.80 6.06 1.38
N ALA A 104 0.93 7.29 0.90
CA ALA A 104 1.09 8.50 1.72
C ALA A 104 -0.17 8.90 2.53
N ASP A 105 -1.29 8.22 2.31
CA ASP A 105 -2.55 8.40 3.02
C ASP A 105 -2.82 7.33 4.09
N VAL A 106 -1.92 6.38 4.25
CA VAL A 106 -2.02 5.27 5.21
C VAL A 106 -1.48 5.71 6.57
N THR A 107 -2.15 5.26 7.64
CA THR A 107 -1.70 5.44 9.02
C THR A 107 -1.31 4.08 9.60
N VAL A 108 -0.04 3.88 9.88
CA VAL A 108 0.49 2.62 10.45
C VAL A 108 0.26 2.56 11.95
N SER A 109 -0.03 1.37 12.51
CA SER A 109 0.01 1.17 13.96
C SER A 109 1.45 1.08 14.46
N ARG A 110 1.67 1.38 15.74
CA ARG A 110 3.01 1.46 16.34
C ARG A 110 3.87 0.20 16.13
N GLY A 111 3.27 -0.98 16.18
CA GLY A 111 3.99 -2.25 16.05
C GLY A 111 4.18 -2.73 14.59
N LEU A 112 3.65 -2.02 13.57
CA LEU A 112 3.61 -2.56 12.22
C LEU A 112 5.00 -2.76 11.62
N LEU A 113 5.84 -1.73 11.63
CA LEU A 113 7.17 -1.80 11.01
C LEU A 113 8.04 -2.90 11.64
N TRP A 114 7.98 -3.04 12.97
CA TRP A 114 8.69 -4.08 13.69
C TRP A 114 8.21 -5.49 13.29
N GLN A 115 6.89 -5.71 13.25
CA GLN A 115 6.33 -7.00 12.87
C GLN A 115 6.63 -7.35 11.41
N LEU A 116 6.57 -6.38 10.50
CA LEU A 116 6.95 -6.59 9.10
C LEU A 116 8.42 -6.99 8.98
N ALA A 117 9.33 -6.26 9.66
CA ALA A 117 10.75 -6.58 9.62
C ALA A 117 11.05 -8.00 10.16
N ASN A 118 10.39 -8.40 11.25
CA ASN A 118 10.54 -9.76 11.79
C ASN A 118 10.00 -10.83 10.84
N ALA A 119 8.85 -10.59 10.19
CA ALA A 119 8.30 -11.51 9.21
C ALA A 119 9.21 -11.67 7.98
N LEU A 120 9.94 -10.61 7.62
CA LEU A 120 10.86 -10.57 6.46
C LEU A 120 12.27 -11.07 6.78
N ASP A 121 12.59 -11.34 8.04
CA ASP A 121 13.92 -11.83 8.45
C ASP A 121 14.12 -13.28 7.99
N SER A 122 14.56 -13.42 6.76
CA SER A 122 14.73 -14.71 6.06
C SER A 122 15.63 -14.52 4.84
N THR A 123 16.40 -15.55 4.53
CA THR A 123 17.17 -15.65 3.27
C THR A 123 16.28 -16.07 2.09
N ALA A 124 15.15 -16.75 2.36
CA ALA A 124 14.17 -17.08 1.34
C ALA A 124 13.31 -15.84 1.00
N PRO A 125 12.81 -15.72 -0.26
CA PRO A 125 11.93 -14.63 -0.65
C PRO A 125 10.68 -14.57 0.22
N ARG A 126 10.35 -13.36 0.72
CA ARG A 126 9.16 -13.11 1.54
C ARG A 126 8.47 -11.81 1.16
N TYR A 127 7.17 -11.87 1.22
CA TYR A 127 6.24 -10.74 1.15
C TYR A 127 5.49 -10.65 2.47
N ALA A 128 5.25 -9.46 2.98
CA ALA A 128 4.49 -9.28 4.21
C ALA A 128 3.57 -8.06 4.12
N SER A 129 2.44 -8.11 4.82
CA SER A 129 1.55 -6.96 5.04
C SER A 129 0.86 -7.07 6.39
N GLY A 130 0.37 -5.93 6.90
CA GLY A 130 -0.39 -5.86 8.14
C GLY A 130 -1.88 -6.17 7.96
N ALA A 131 -2.61 -6.18 9.08
CA ALA A 131 -4.06 -6.27 9.09
C ALA A 131 -4.68 -4.93 8.65
N VAL A 132 -5.34 -4.90 7.50
CA VAL A 132 -5.95 -3.69 6.95
C VAL A 132 -7.20 -3.28 7.71
N THR A 133 -7.26 -2.03 8.18
CA THR A 133 -8.46 -1.38 8.70
C THR A 133 -8.95 -0.37 7.68
N ILE A 134 -10.01 -0.71 6.95
CA ILE A 134 -10.59 0.20 5.95
C ILE A 134 -11.33 1.32 6.66
N THR A 135 -10.95 2.59 6.42
CA THR A 135 -11.60 3.77 7.00
C THR A 135 -12.39 4.55 5.95
N ALA A 136 -13.48 5.17 6.37
CA ALA A 136 -14.35 6.00 5.52
C ALA A 136 -15.16 6.99 6.36
N LYS A 137 -15.39 8.20 5.83
CA LYS A 137 -16.13 9.27 6.49
C LYS A 137 -17.61 9.29 6.09
N GLY A 138 -17.90 9.26 4.80
CA GLY A 138 -19.27 9.32 4.26
C GLY A 138 -20.06 8.03 4.47
N TRP A 139 -21.40 8.13 4.57
CA TRP A 139 -22.25 6.96 4.82
C TRP A 139 -22.17 5.89 3.69
N VAL A 140 -22.08 6.33 2.42
CA VAL A 140 -21.94 5.44 1.27
C VAL A 140 -20.65 4.64 1.36
N SER A 141 -19.52 5.33 1.60
CA SER A 141 -18.20 4.71 1.71
C SER A 141 -18.11 3.79 2.92
N ARG A 142 -18.71 4.17 4.07
CA ARG A 142 -18.82 3.27 5.24
C ARG A 142 -19.65 2.02 4.94
N ALA A 143 -20.76 2.16 4.22
CA ALA A 143 -21.59 1.04 3.80
C ALA A 143 -20.81 0.09 2.87
N TYR A 144 -20.09 0.63 1.88
CA TYR A 144 -19.21 -0.12 0.99
C TYR A 144 -18.10 -0.84 1.78
N ALA A 145 -17.40 -0.15 2.69
CA ALA A 145 -16.32 -0.68 3.49
C ALA A 145 -16.75 -1.87 4.37
N ARG A 146 -17.97 -1.83 4.97
CA ARG A 146 -18.50 -2.93 5.79
C ARG A 146 -18.60 -4.24 5.02
N ILE A 147 -18.96 -4.18 3.74
CA ILE A 147 -19.03 -5.38 2.91
C ILE A 147 -17.64 -5.77 2.39
N TRP A 148 -16.85 -4.78 1.95
CA TRP A 148 -15.53 -5.06 1.38
C TRP A 148 -14.60 -5.78 2.35
N ARG A 149 -14.64 -5.42 3.65
CA ARG A 149 -13.90 -6.16 4.71
C ARG A 149 -14.28 -7.65 4.81
N GLN A 150 -15.48 -8.04 4.37
CA GLN A 150 -15.99 -9.41 4.44
C GLN A 150 -15.74 -10.21 3.15
N VAL A 151 -15.26 -9.55 2.08
CA VAL A 151 -14.87 -10.23 0.84
C VAL A 151 -13.68 -11.15 1.14
N PRO A 152 -13.70 -12.42 0.68
CA PRO A 152 -12.65 -13.40 0.99
C PRO A 152 -11.23 -12.90 0.78
N PHE A 153 -10.98 -12.21 -0.32
CA PHE A 153 -9.68 -11.59 -0.60
C PHE A 153 -9.18 -10.66 0.53
N MET A 154 -10.07 -9.87 1.13
CA MET A 154 -9.71 -8.94 2.21
C MET A 154 -9.65 -9.61 3.58
N ALA A 155 -10.46 -10.65 3.79
CA ALA A 155 -10.63 -11.30 5.07
C ALA A 155 -9.66 -12.48 5.31
N GLU A 156 -9.19 -13.13 4.24
CA GLU A 156 -8.51 -14.43 4.31
C GLU A 156 -7.13 -14.42 3.64
N CYS A 157 -6.85 -13.43 2.75
CA CYS A 157 -5.56 -13.30 2.09
C CYS A 157 -4.69 -12.22 2.74
N VAL A 158 -3.49 -12.04 2.20
CA VAL A 158 -2.58 -10.93 2.51
C VAL A 158 -2.63 -9.94 1.33
N PRO A 159 -3.60 -8.99 1.32
CA PRO A 159 -3.89 -8.18 0.14
C PRO A 159 -2.82 -7.14 -0.19
N GLY A 160 -2.19 -6.55 0.83
CA GLY A 160 -1.16 -5.52 0.65
C GLY A 160 -1.66 -4.17 0.14
N CYS A 161 -2.96 -3.93 0.21
CA CYS A 161 -3.55 -2.65 -0.20
C CYS A 161 -3.00 -1.49 0.65
N GLY A 162 -2.35 -0.53 0.03
CA GLY A 162 -1.76 0.64 0.72
C GLY A 162 -0.47 0.37 1.49
N VAL A 163 -0.19 -0.88 1.89
CA VAL A 163 1.05 -1.29 2.56
C VAL A 163 1.45 -2.70 2.18
N PHE A 164 2.65 -2.87 1.66
CA PHE A 164 3.28 -4.17 1.52
C PHE A 164 4.81 -4.06 1.71
N ALA A 165 5.43 -5.16 2.07
CA ALA A 165 6.86 -5.21 2.35
C ALA A 165 7.48 -6.48 1.79
N VAL A 166 8.75 -6.39 1.40
CA VAL A 166 9.54 -7.51 0.85
C VAL A 166 10.96 -7.49 1.40
N ASN A 167 11.56 -8.67 1.53
CA ASN A 167 12.99 -8.78 1.83
C ASN A 167 13.85 -8.68 0.56
N ALA A 168 15.17 -8.65 0.69
CA ALA A 168 16.11 -8.52 -0.42
C ALA A 168 15.91 -9.62 -1.48
N ALA A 169 15.75 -10.87 -1.05
CA ALA A 169 15.53 -12.00 -1.97
C ALA A 169 14.19 -11.87 -2.73
N GLY A 170 13.15 -11.37 -2.05
CA GLY A 170 11.86 -11.08 -2.67
C GLY A 170 11.95 -9.91 -3.64
N ARG A 171 12.63 -8.81 -3.26
CA ARG A 171 12.80 -7.64 -4.13
C ARG A 171 13.57 -7.97 -5.40
N ALA A 172 14.49 -8.92 -5.38
CA ALA A 172 15.26 -9.34 -6.54
C ALA A 172 14.42 -10.01 -7.64
N ARG A 173 13.12 -10.25 -7.44
CA ARG A 173 12.23 -10.88 -8.44
C ARG A 173 11.84 -9.96 -9.59
N TRP A 174 12.06 -8.68 -9.46
CA TRP A 174 11.84 -7.70 -10.55
C TRP A 174 12.96 -6.67 -10.55
N GLU A 175 13.27 -6.11 -11.72
CA GLU A 175 14.28 -5.05 -11.88
C GLU A 175 13.69 -3.69 -11.48
N THR A 176 12.77 -3.19 -12.29
CA THR A 176 12.01 -1.97 -12.06
C THR A 176 10.52 -2.27 -12.06
N PHE A 177 9.73 -1.45 -11.39
CA PHE A 177 8.26 -1.56 -11.52
C PHE A 177 7.89 -1.32 -12.98
N PRO A 178 7.20 -2.28 -13.62
CA PRO A 178 6.77 -2.14 -15.00
C PRO A 178 5.66 -1.07 -15.12
N ASP A 179 5.42 -0.58 -16.33
CA ASP A 179 4.31 0.36 -16.59
C ASP A 179 2.96 -0.36 -16.51
N ILE A 180 2.33 -0.29 -15.33
CA ILE A 180 1.09 -0.97 -14.94
C ILE A 180 0.26 -0.11 -14.01
N ILE A 181 -1.02 -0.46 -13.85
CA ILE A 181 -1.93 0.26 -12.95
C ILE A 181 -1.84 -0.26 -11.50
N SER A 182 -1.72 -1.59 -11.31
CA SER A 182 -1.78 -2.25 -10.00
C SER A 182 -0.41 -2.78 -9.58
N ASP A 183 0.43 -1.89 -9.03
CA ASP A 183 1.74 -2.23 -8.47
C ASP A 183 1.63 -3.24 -7.33
N ASP A 184 0.67 -3.09 -6.44
CA ASP A 184 0.39 -3.98 -5.31
C ASP A 184 0.03 -5.41 -5.77
N THR A 185 -0.83 -5.53 -6.78
CA THR A 185 -1.21 -6.83 -7.36
C THR A 185 -0.02 -7.51 -8.06
N PHE A 186 0.76 -6.75 -8.83
CA PHE A 186 1.98 -7.26 -9.47
C PHE A 186 2.96 -7.83 -8.45
N VAL A 187 3.27 -7.05 -7.40
CA VAL A 187 4.21 -7.51 -6.37
C VAL A 187 3.62 -8.71 -5.61
N ARG A 188 2.36 -8.64 -5.18
CA ARG A 188 1.71 -9.75 -4.47
C ARG A 188 1.77 -11.06 -5.27
N LEU A 189 1.44 -11.02 -6.56
CA LEU A 189 1.45 -12.21 -7.42
C LEU A 189 2.86 -12.67 -7.82
N SER A 190 3.89 -11.85 -7.61
CA SER A 190 5.29 -12.29 -7.75
C SER A 190 5.74 -13.25 -6.64
N PHE A 191 4.88 -13.51 -5.64
CA PHE A 191 5.14 -14.45 -4.54
C PHE A 191 4.06 -15.53 -4.53
N THR A 192 4.47 -16.76 -4.20
CA THR A 192 3.53 -17.86 -3.94
C THR A 192 2.73 -17.58 -2.66
N PRO A 193 1.54 -18.19 -2.46
CA PRO A 193 0.77 -18.01 -1.22
C PRO A 193 1.56 -18.29 0.06
N ASN A 194 2.45 -19.29 0.05
CA ASN A 194 3.26 -19.67 1.21
C ASN A 194 4.39 -18.67 1.55
N GLU A 195 4.74 -17.79 0.62
CA GLU A 195 5.73 -16.74 0.83
C GLU A 195 5.11 -15.43 1.33
N ARG A 196 3.78 -15.36 1.41
CA ARG A 196 3.03 -14.19 1.87
C ARG A 196 2.66 -14.33 3.34
N ILE A 197 3.06 -13.35 4.15
CA ILE A 197 2.91 -13.37 5.60
C ILE A 197 2.03 -12.19 6.01
N GLY A 198 0.87 -12.47 6.60
CA GLY A 198 0.07 -11.47 7.29
C GLY A 198 0.55 -11.29 8.73
N VAL A 199 0.86 -10.06 9.13
CA VAL A 199 1.18 -9.77 10.54
C VAL A 199 -0.03 -9.21 11.27
N ALA A 200 -0.07 -9.36 12.61
CA ALA A 200 -1.22 -8.96 13.43
C ALA A 200 -1.35 -7.44 13.59
N ALA A 201 -0.23 -6.72 13.52
CA ALA A 201 -0.25 -5.26 13.59
C ALA A 201 -1.03 -4.67 12.41
N SER A 202 -1.84 -3.65 12.70
CA SER A 202 -2.77 -3.08 11.73
C SER A 202 -2.27 -1.77 11.11
N TYR A 203 -2.96 -1.35 10.07
CA TYR A 203 -2.86 -0.01 9.52
C TYR A 203 -4.25 0.47 9.07
N GLU A 204 -4.46 1.77 9.09
CA GLU A 204 -5.67 2.39 8.57
C GLU A 204 -5.47 2.76 7.09
N TRP A 205 -6.39 2.31 6.26
CA TRP A 205 -6.41 2.58 4.83
C TRP A 205 -7.69 3.31 4.46
N PRO A 206 -7.62 4.61 4.16
CA PRO A 206 -8.78 5.39 3.75
C PRO A 206 -9.18 5.03 2.33
N ILE A 207 -10.47 4.78 2.12
CA ILE A 207 -11.02 4.54 0.78
C ILE A 207 -11.65 5.79 0.20
N ALA A 208 -11.87 5.77 -1.11
CA ALA A 208 -12.51 6.87 -1.83
C ALA A 208 -13.89 7.20 -1.26
N GLU A 209 -14.23 8.49 -1.21
CA GLU A 209 -15.47 8.98 -0.61
C GLU A 209 -16.56 9.20 -1.66
N GLY A 210 -17.74 8.66 -1.36
CA GLY A 210 -18.93 8.79 -2.17
C GLY A 210 -18.99 7.84 -3.38
N TRP A 211 -20.18 7.72 -3.95
CA TRP A 211 -20.49 6.74 -5.00
C TRP A 211 -19.60 6.89 -6.24
N SER A 212 -19.49 8.09 -6.77
CA SER A 212 -18.76 8.35 -8.03
C SER A 212 -17.29 7.98 -7.92
N ASN A 213 -16.64 8.36 -6.81
CA ASN A 213 -15.23 8.08 -6.58
C ASN A 213 -14.99 6.58 -6.33
N LEU A 214 -15.88 5.91 -5.58
CA LEU A 214 -15.83 4.44 -5.41
C LEU A 214 -15.92 3.71 -6.74
N VAL A 215 -16.83 4.10 -7.63
CA VAL A 215 -16.95 3.53 -8.99
C VAL A 215 -15.68 3.76 -9.79
N THR A 216 -15.11 4.97 -9.72
CA THR A 216 -13.88 5.33 -10.46
C THR A 216 -12.69 4.50 -9.98
N VAL A 217 -12.48 4.41 -8.65
CA VAL A 217 -11.39 3.62 -8.06
C VAL A 217 -11.58 2.13 -8.35
N ARG A 218 -12.80 1.59 -8.17
CA ARG A 218 -13.10 0.19 -8.46
C ARG A 218 -12.81 -0.16 -9.93
N ARG A 219 -13.20 0.71 -10.86
CA ARG A 219 -12.92 0.51 -12.29
C ARG A 219 -11.42 0.46 -12.56
N ARG A 220 -10.64 1.37 -11.96
CA ARG A 220 -9.18 1.38 -12.08
C ARG A 220 -8.59 0.08 -11.54
N GLN A 221 -9.05 -0.39 -10.38
CA GLN A 221 -8.59 -1.66 -9.79
C GLN A 221 -8.92 -2.86 -10.70
N ASP A 222 -10.15 -2.94 -11.21
CA ASP A 222 -10.57 -4.02 -12.10
C ASP A 222 -9.74 -4.01 -13.42
N VAL A 223 -9.44 -2.83 -13.97
CA VAL A 223 -8.58 -2.68 -15.18
C VAL A 223 -7.13 -3.10 -14.87
N GLY A 224 -6.60 -2.68 -13.73
CA GLY A 224 -5.23 -3.03 -13.32
C GLY A 224 -5.04 -4.53 -13.11
N VAL A 225 -6.02 -5.21 -12.50
CA VAL A 225 -5.98 -6.67 -12.34
C VAL A 225 -6.02 -7.38 -13.69
N ASP A 226 -6.89 -6.95 -14.61
CA ASP A 226 -6.94 -7.52 -15.95
C ASP A 226 -5.64 -7.27 -16.74
N GLU A 227 -5.04 -6.09 -16.57
CA GLU A 227 -3.76 -5.74 -17.19
C GLU A 227 -2.64 -6.69 -16.74
N ILE A 228 -2.56 -7.01 -15.43
CA ILE A 228 -1.62 -8.00 -14.91
C ILE A 228 -1.84 -9.37 -15.56
N GLY A 229 -3.10 -9.82 -15.66
CA GLY A 229 -3.44 -11.08 -16.30
C GLY A 229 -3.04 -11.16 -17.78
N HIS A 230 -3.00 -10.02 -18.49
CA HIS A 230 -2.59 -9.97 -19.89
C HIS A 230 -1.07 -9.82 -20.07
N LYS A 231 -0.43 -8.98 -19.26
CA LYS A 231 1.02 -8.69 -19.38
C LYS A 231 1.89 -9.77 -18.72
N PHE A 232 1.39 -10.40 -17.64
CA PHE A 232 2.12 -11.35 -16.79
C PHE A 232 1.25 -12.58 -16.46
N PRO A 233 0.76 -13.35 -17.47
CA PRO A 233 -0.16 -14.46 -17.24
C PRO A 233 0.43 -15.55 -16.33
N GLU A 234 1.75 -15.70 -16.31
CA GLU A 234 2.45 -16.65 -15.43
C GLU A 234 2.26 -16.34 -13.94
N LEU A 235 2.08 -15.08 -13.57
CA LEU A 235 1.85 -14.68 -12.18
C LEU A 235 0.48 -15.14 -11.65
N LEU A 236 -0.49 -15.40 -12.53
CA LEU A 236 -1.82 -15.87 -12.12
C LEU A 236 -1.80 -17.23 -11.44
N ALA A 237 -0.75 -18.06 -11.65
CA ALA A 237 -0.54 -19.29 -10.91
C ALA A 237 -0.41 -19.08 -9.39
N ASN A 238 -0.06 -17.87 -8.97
CA ASN A 238 0.07 -17.47 -7.57
C ASN A 238 -1.19 -16.79 -7.01
N ASP A 239 -2.29 -16.69 -7.78
CA ASP A 239 -3.52 -16.06 -7.27
C ASP A 239 -4.29 -17.05 -6.36
N ASP A 240 -4.36 -16.70 -5.08
CA ASP A 240 -4.98 -17.47 -4.00
C ASP A 240 -6.33 -16.89 -3.56
N LYS A 241 -6.96 -16.05 -4.38
CA LYS A 241 -8.26 -15.47 -4.05
C LYS A 241 -9.30 -16.56 -3.86
N PRO A 242 -9.88 -16.70 -2.64
CA PRO A 242 -10.94 -17.67 -2.42
C PRO A 242 -12.20 -17.26 -3.18
N ASP A 243 -13.00 -18.26 -3.57
CA ASP A 243 -14.28 -18.00 -4.23
C ASP A 243 -15.26 -17.28 -3.30
N PHE A 244 -15.90 -16.26 -3.83
CA PHE A 244 -16.97 -15.56 -3.14
C PHE A 244 -18.32 -16.22 -3.47
N GLY A 245 -18.53 -17.41 -2.89
CA GLY A 245 -19.68 -18.27 -3.16
C GLY A 245 -21.04 -17.60 -2.87
N ILE A 246 -22.09 -18.08 -3.54
CA ILE A 246 -23.44 -17.51 -3.46
C ILE A 246 -23.99 -17.54 -2.03
N GLY A 247 -23.75 -18.61 -1.27
CA GLY A 247 -24.21 -18.74 0.12
C GLY A 247 -23.64 -17.64 1.03
N ARG A 248 -22.33 -17.30 0.87
CA ARG A 248 -21.70 -16.22 1.62
C ARG A 248 -22.26 -14.85 1.21
N LYS A 249 -22.48 -14.61 -0.09
CA LYS A 249 -23.11 -13.38 -0.59
C LYS A 249 -24.52 -13.20 -0.01
N LEU A 250 -25.34 -14.24 -0.01
CA LEU A 250 -26.70 -14.22 0.58
C LEU A 250 -26.64 -13.95 2.08
N GLY A 251 -25.75 -14.63 2.81
CA GLY A 251 -25.58 -14.40 4.25
C GLY A 251 -25.20 -12.95 4.59
N ILE A 252 -24.32 -12.33 3.81
CA ILE A 252 -23.94 -10.92 3.96
C ILE A 252 -25.12 -10.01 3.60
N ALA A 253 -25.82 -10.28 2.49
CA ALA A 253 -26.98 -9.49 2.05
C ALA A 253 -28.12 -9.49 3.09
N LEU A 254 -28.34 -10.61 3.79
CA LEU A 254 -29.33 -10.69 4.85
C LEU A 254 -28.92 -9.93 6.11
N ARG A 255 -27.61 -9.89 6.45
CA ARG A 255 -27.10 -9.21 7.65
C ARG A 255 -26.96 -7.69 7.46
N ASP A 256 -26.57 -7.26 6.26
CA ASP A 256 -26.40 -5.84 5.91
C ASP A 256 -26.91 -5.58 4.48
N PRO A 257 -28.25 -5.52 4.28
CA PRO A 257 -28.84 -5.35 2.94
C PRO A 257 -28.46 -4.02 2.30
N ILE A 258 -28.34 -2.96 3.10
CA ILE A 258 -27.95 -1.61 2.59
C ILE A 258 -26.49 -1.62 2.14
N GLY A 259 -25.60 -2.14 2.98
CA GLY A 259 -24.19 -2.28 2.62
C GLY A 259 -24.02 -3.13 1.36
N PHE A 260 -24.71 -4.28 1.29
CA PHE A 260 -24.66 -5.16 0.13
C PHE A 260 -25.19 -4.51 -1.15
N ALA A 261 -26.29 -3.74 -1.06
CA ALA A 261 -26.81 -2.99 -2.19
C ALA A 261 -25.82 -1.92 -2.70
N VAL A 262 -25.19 -1.17 -1.78
CA VAL A 262 -24.16 -0.18 -2.13
C VAL A 262 -22.94 -0.88 -2.78
N TYR A 263 -22.41 -1.93 -2.16
CA TYR A 263 -21.24 -2.66 -2.68
C TYR A 263 -21.50 -3.26 -4.08
N SER A 264 -22.63 -3.95 -4.22
CA SER A 264 -23.01 -4.60 -5.49
C SER A 264 -23.33 -3.57 -6.56
N GLY A 265 -23.97 -2.47 -6.18
CA GLY A 265 -24.28 -1.36 -7.08
C GLY A 265 -23.03 -0.69 -7.64
N VAL A 266 -22.04 -0.40 -6.78
CA VAL A 266 -20.73 0.14 -7.20
C VAL A 266 -20.04 -0.83 -8.15
N ALA A 267 -20.01 -2.14 -7.82
CA ALA A 267 -19.39 -3.16 -8.66
C ALA A 267 -20.09 -3.30 -10.02
N LEU A 268 -21.41 -3.26 -10.05
CA LEU A 268 -22.20 -3.32 -11.28
C LEU A 268 -21.99 -2.06 -12.14
N THR A 269 -22.05 -0.88 -11.51
CA THR A 269 -21.82 0.39 -12.22
C THR A 269 -20.41 0.45 -12.80
N SER A 270 -19.40 -0.02 -12.07
CA SER A 270 -18.02 -0.13 -12.56
C SER A 270 -17.96 -0.98 -13.84
N LYS A 271 -18.60 -2.15 -13.84
CA LYS A 271 -18.63 -3.06 -14.99
C LYS A 271 -19.36 -2.47 -16.20
N LEU A 272 -20.56 -1.90 -16.00
CA LEU A 272 -21.39 -1.36 -17.06
C LEU A 272 -20.81 -0.11 -17.71
N THR A 273 -20.07 0.70 -16.93
CA THR A 273 -19.46 1.95 -17.43
C THR A 273 -17.99 1.80 -17.80
N ARG A 274 -17.51 0.57 -17.91
CA ARG A 274 -16.13 0.25 -18.24
C ARG A 274 -15.84 0.58 -19.70
N LYS A 275 -15.53 1.84 -20.01
CA LYS A 275 -14.86 2.22 -21.26
C LYS A 275 -13.37 1.92 -21.08
N ARG A 276 -12.68 1.47 -22.13
CA ARG A 276 -11.22 1.33 -22.14
C ARG A 276 -10.61 2.70 -21.81
N SER A 277 -10.32 2.96 -20.55
CA SER A 277 -9.62 4.18 -20.13
C SER A 277 -8.13 3.86 -20.04
N SER A 278 -7.37 4.36 -20.99
CA SER A 278 -5.91 4.47 -20.87
C SER A 278 -5.62 5.70 -20.00
N GLY A 279 -5.13 5.51 -18.77
CA GLY A 279 -4.62 6.60 -17.95
C GLY A 279 -4.90 6.46 -16.45
N TRP A 280 -3.93 6.91 -15.65
CA TRP A 280 -4.04 6.99 -14.20
C TRP A 280 -4.99 8.12 -13.80
N SER A 281 -6.05 7.83 -13.05
CA SER A 281 -6.95 8.83 -12.47
C SER A 281 -7.10 8.60 -10.97
N ARG A 282 -7.02 9.66 -10.19
CA ARG A 282 -7.31 9.62 -8.75
C ARG A 282 -8.80 9.57 -8.50
N GLY A 283 -9.23 8.81 -7.51
CA GLY A 283 -10.61 8.72 -7.06
C GLY A 283 -10.92 9.66 -5.88
N ARG A 284 -10.26 10.82 -5.81
CA ARG A 284 -10.51 11.82 -4.76
C ARG A 284 -11.09 13.08 -5.32
#